data_6ef3bf7def49179d6a429e55c5216451
#
_entry.id   6ef3bf7def49179d6a429e55c5216451
#
_cell.length_a   1.000
_cell.length_b   1.000
_cell.length_c   1.000
_cell.angle_alpha   90.00
_cell.angle_beta   90.00
_cell.angle_gamma   90.00
#
_symmetry.space_group_name_H-M   'P 1'
#
loop_
_entity.id
_entity.type
_entity.pdbx_description
1 polymer ?
#
loop_
_entity_poly.entity_id
_entity_poly.type
_entity_poly.pdbx_seq_one_letter_code
_entity_poly.pdbx_strand_id
1 'polypeptide(L)'
;MKKITFEDVIRTVESPYPDFELRPGKTALILIDMQKFVLGEHLVKAAVKAGLDEKAVREVVKDYDERVKRAVKNAQALLKLCRKKRFDIVHVRMQGPTDNPRHTAKVNRKIGLIIPPQFEDGEFIDEVKPLHGELIITKTNGGALSGT
;
A
#
# COMPACT_ATOMS: atom_id res chain seq x y z
N MET A 1 27.55 -0.26 -28.98
CA MET A 1 26.15 0.13 -29.08
C MET A 1 25.60 0.38 -27.67
N LYS A 2 24.94 1.51 -27.42
CA LYS A 2 24.30 1.80 -26.14
C LYS A 2 23.14 0.82 -25.95
N LYS A 3 23.06 0.17 -24.79
CA LYS A 3 21.96 -0.76 -24.49
C LYS A 3 20.67 0.04 -24.36
N ILE A 4 19.67 -0.27 -25.21
CA ILE A 4 18.35 0.35 -25.17
C ILE A 4 17.64 -0.12 -23.90
N THR A 5 17.08 0.81 -23.13
CA THR A 5 16.29 0.55 -21.92
C THR A 5 14.81 0.65 -22.22
N PHE A 6 13.97 0.11 -21.32
CA PHE A 6 12.51 0.27 -21.40
C PHE A 6 12.12 1.75 -21.36
N GLU A 7 12.81 2.56 -20.59
CA GLU A 7 12.59 4.01 -20.51
C GLU A 7 12.87 4.70 -21.84
N ASP A 8 13.94 4.31 -22.56
CA ASP A 8 14.22 4.84 -23.90
C ASP A 8 13.07 4.56 -24.87
N VAL A 9 12.44 3.37 -24.78
CA VAL A 9 11.29 2.98 -25.62
C VAL A 9 10.05 3.81 -25.25
N ILE A 10 9.73 3.93 -23.97
CA ILE A 10 8.55 4.68 -23.50
C ILE A 10 8.63 6.15 -23.94
N ARG A 11 9.79 6.78 -23.82
CA ARG A 11 10.01 8.17 -24.25
C ARG A 11 9.77 8.39 -25.74
N THR A 12 9.76 7.36 -26.57
CA THR A 12 9.45 7.49 -28.02
C THR A 12 7.97 7.44 -28.34
N VAL A 13 7.13 6.88 -27.45
CA VAL A 13 5.70 6.67 -27.69
C VAL A 13 4.80 7.57 -26.81
N GLU A 14 5.33 8.11 -25.74
CA GLU A 14 4.61 9.03 -24.88
C GLU A 14 5.03 10.48 -25.14
N SER A 15 4.07 11.40 -25.00
CA SER A 15 4.40 12.83 -24.96
C SER A 15 5.38 13.08 -23.81
N PRO A 16 6.42 13.90 -24.04
CA PRO A 16 7.37 14.17 -22.99
C PRO A 16 6.65 14.78 -21.78
N TYR A 17 6.71 14.09 -20.65
CA TYR A 17 6.27 14.68 -19.38
C TYR A 17 7.13 15.91 -19.10
N PRO A 18 6.53 17.02 -18.67
CA PRO A 18 7.31 18.19 -18.32
C PRO A 18 8.27 17.83 -17.19
N ASP A 19 9.53 18.19 -17.33
CA ASP A 19 10.49 18.11 -16.26
C ASP A 19 10.00 18.98 -15.09
N PHE A 20 9.87 18.39 -13.90
CA PHE A 20 9.53 19.12 -12.70
C PHE A 20 10.49 18.76 -11.57
N GLU A 21 10.79 19.74 -10.77
CA GLU A 21 11.62 19.60 -9.60
C GLU A 21 10.76 19.21 -8.40
N LEU A 22 11.19 18.17 -7.68
CA LEU A 22 10.58 17.80 -6.41
C LEU A 22 11.03 18.79 -5.31
N ARG A 23 10.10 19.56 -4.76
CA ARG A 23 10.38 20.60 -3.76
C ARG A 23 9.64 20.30 -2.46
N PRO A 24 10.32 20.41 -1.30
CA PRO A 24 9.66 20.40 0.01
C PRO A 24 8.53 21.45 0.08
N GLY A 25 7.40 21.09 0.71
CA GLY A 25 6.22 21.94 0.80
C GLY A 25 5.40 22.07 -0.49
N LYS A 26 5.82 21.44 -1.60
CA LYS A 26 5.08 21.37 -2.87
C LYS A 26 4.95 19.94 -3.42
N THR A 27 5.55 18.99 -2.74
CA THR A 27 5.56 17.58 -3.13
C THR A 27 5.34 16.73 -1.89
N ALA A 28 4.46 15.75 -1.99
CA ALA A 28 4.22 14.78 -0.93
C ALA A 28 4.53 13.35 -1.40
N LEU A 29 5.07 12.53 -0.52
CA LEU A 29 5.10 11.09 -0.67
C LEU A 29 3.78 10.53 -0.12
N ILE A 30 3.03 9.82 -0.95
CA ILE A 30 1.78 9.17 -0.54
C ILE A 30 1.99 7.66 -0.53
N LEU A 31 1.81 7.03 0.62
CA LEU A 31 1.83 5.58 0.80
C LEU A 31 0.39 5.08 0.95
N ILE A 32 -0.03 4.21 0.04
CA ILE A 32 -1.43 3.75 -0.01
C ILE A 32 -1.49 2.27 0.34
N ASP A 33 -2.35 1.92 1.31
CA ASP A 33 -2.67 0.56 1.73
C ASP A 33 -1.46 -0.30 2.16
N MET A 34 -0.42 0.36 2.72
CA MET A 34 0.74 -0.33 3.27
C MET A 34 0.41 -0.89 4.67
N GLN A 35 -0.55 -1.83 4.70
CA GLN A 35 -1.12 -2.43 5.90
C GLN A 35 -0.81 -3.93 5.99
N LYS A 36 -0.85 -4.51 7.19
CA LYS A 36 -0.46 -5.90 7.43
C LYS A 36 -1.26 -6.92 6.61
N PHE A 37 -2.51 -6.62 6.25
CA PHE A 37 -3.34 -7.53 5.46
C PHE A 37 -2.81 -7.81 4.03
N VAL A 38 -1.89 -6.97 3.51
CA VAL A 38 -1.26 -7.24 2.19
C VAL A 38 -0.04 -8.18 2.31
N LEU A 39 0.38 -8.54 3.51
CA LEU A 39 1.51 -9.47 3.70
C LEU A 39 1.14 -10.89 3.29
N GLY A 40 2.09 -11.63 2.72
CA GLY A 40 1.88 -13.01 2.31
C GLY A 40 1.41 -13.91 3.45
N GLU A 41 1.87 -13.69 4.67
CA GLU A 41 1.45 -14.44 5.86
C GLU A 41 -0.04 -14.27 6.18
N HIS A 42 -0.62 -13.07 5.93
CA HIS A 42 -2.07 -12.87 6.07
C HIS A 42 -2.85 -13.74 5.07
N LEU A 43 -2.39 -13.79 3.82
CA LEU A 43 -3.02 -14.63 2.80
C LEU A 43 -2.95 -16.12 3.15
N VAL A 44 -1.80 -16.58 3.67
CA VAL A 44 -1.63 -17.96 4.13
C VAL A 44 -2.60 -18.27 5.25
N LYS A 45 -2.65 -17.45 6.30
CA LYS A 45 -3.59 -17.63 7.44
C LYS A 45 -5.05 -17.70 6.97
N ALA A 46 -5.45 -16.78 6.07
CA ALA A 46 -6.81 -16.75 5.54
C ALA A 46 -7.16 -18.01 4.74
N ALA A 47 -6.24 -18.46 3.87
CA ALA A 47 -6.43 -19.65 3.05
C ALA A 47 -6.47 -20.96 3.89
N VAL A 48 -5.60 -21.09 4.89
CA VAL A 48 -5.60 -22.23 5.83
C VAL A 48 -6.90 -22.24 6.65
N LYS A 49 -7.37 -21.09 7.11
CA LYS A 49 -8.68 -20.97 7.78
C LYS A 49 -9.85 -21.39 6.89
N ALA A 50 -9.72 -21.20 5.58
CA ALA A 50 -10.69 -21.67 4.58
C ALA A 50 -10.55 -23.15 4.22
N GLY A 51 -9.62 -23.89 4.85
CA GLY A 51 -9.43 -25.35 4.68
C GLY A 51 -8.42 -25.74 3.62
N LEU A 52 -7.62 -24.80 3.08
CA LEU A 52 -6.57 -25.13 2.12
C LEU A 52 -5.31 -25.66 2.83
N ASP A 53 -4.58 -26.54 2.16
CA ASP A 53 -3.29 -27.07 2.65
C ASP A 53 -2.25 -25.95 2.76
N GLU A 54 -1.67 -25.78 3.95
CA GLU A 54 -0.74 -24.70 4.25
C GLU A 54 0.50 -24.74 3.36
N LYS A 55 1.08 -25.93 3.13
CA LYS A 55 2.30 -26.07 2.32
C LYS A 55 2.06 -25.68 0.88
N ALA A 56 0.95 -26.13 0.29
CA ALA A 56 0.56 -25.76 -1.06
C ALA A 56 0.30 -24.24 -1.18
N VAL A 57 -0.39 -23.64 -0.20
CA VAL A 57 -0.66 -22.20 -0.18
C VAL A 57 0.64 -21.40 -0.09
N ARG A 58 1.57 -21.78 0.79
CA ARG A 58 2.86 -21.10 0.92
C ARG A 58 3.67 -21.12 -0.37
N GLU A 59 3.66 -22.22 -1.09
CA GLU A 59 4.35 -22.30 -2.39
C GLU A 59 3.74 -21.34 -3.43
N VAL A 60 2.41 -21.28 -3.51
CA VAL A 60 1.71 -20.37 -4.44
C VAL A 60 1.89 -18.92 -4.08
N VAL A 61 1.90 -18.59 -2.78
CA VAL A 61 2.01 -17.20 -2.28
C VAL A 61 3.45 -16.67 -2.31
N LYS A 62 4.45 -17.54 -2.45
CA LYS A 62 5.88 -17.19 -2.33
C LYS A 62 6.28 -15.99 -3.20
N ASP A 63 6.01 -16.04 -4.51
CA ASP A 63 6.39 -14.97 -5.43
C ASP A 63 5.69 -13.64 -5.12
N TYR A 64 4.44 -13.72 -4.67
CA TYR A 64 3.70 -12.55 -4.20
C TYR A 64 4.36 -11.95 -2.96
N ASP A 65 4.67 -12.76 -1.96
CA ASP A 65 5.29 -12.34 -0.71
C ASP A 65 6.67 -11.68 -0.93
N GLU A 66 7.48 -12.25 -1.83
CA GLU A 66 8.76 -11.66 -2.22
C GLU A 66 8.60 -10.28 -2.88
N ARG A 67 7.57 -10.09 -3.72
CA ARG A 67 7.26 -8.79 -4.33
C ARG A 67 6.80 -7.78 -3.29
N VAL A 68 5.94 -8.19 -2.36
CA VAL A 68 5.49 -7.33 -1.26
C VAL A 68 6.67 -6.91 -0.37
N LYS A 69 7.52 -7.85 0.05
CA LYS A 69 8.73 -7.54 0.84
C LYS A 69 9.65 -6.55 0.14
N ARG A 70 9.83 -6.70 -1.17
CA ARG A 70 10.61 -5.75 -1.98
C ARG A 70 9.95 -4.38 -2.05
N ALA A 71 8.63 -4.32 -2.22
CA ALA A 71 7.87 -3.07 -2.22
C ALA A 71 7.97 -2.35 -0.87
N VAL A 72 7.84 -3.07 0.26
CA VAL A 72 8.02 -2.54 1.61
C VAL A 72 9.43 -1.97 1.80
N LYS A 73 10.46 -2.70 1.40
CA LYS A 73 11.85 -2.23 1.47
C LYS A 73 12.07 -0.94 0.67
N ASN A 74 11.50 -0.85 -0.54
CA ASN A 74 11.60 0.35 -1.37
C ASN A 74 10.84 1.53 -0.75
N ALA A 75 9.62 1.28 -0.24
CA ALA A 75 8.84 2.29 0.47
C ALA A 75 9.56 2.81 1.72
N GLN A 76 10.21 1.94 2.49
CA GLN A 76 11.03 2.31 3.64
C GLN A 76 12.20 3.22 3.23
N ALA A 77 12.87 2.92 2.12
CA ALA A 77 13.97 3.74 1.61
C ALA A 77 13.47 5.13 1.16
N LEU A 78 12.33 5.19 0.47
CA LEU A 78 11.67 6.44 0.06
C LEU A 78 11.26 7.26 1.29
N LEU A 79 10.61 6.65 2.28
CA LEU A 79 10.25 7.32 3.54
C LEU A 79 11.48 7.95 4.21
N LYS A 80 12.56 7.17 4.36
CA LYS A 80 13.80 7.68 4.95
C LYS A 80 14.34 8.89 4.21
N LEU A 81 14.33 8.85 2.87
CA LEU A 81 14.78 9.97 2.03
C LEU A 81 13.87 11.18 2.18
N CYS A 82 12.54 11.00 2.07
CA CYS A 82 11.56 12.06 2.14
C CYS A 82 11.56 12.73 3.52
N ARG A 83 11.64 11.96 4.62
CA ARG A 83 11.81 12.47 5.99
C ARG A 83 13.07 13.33 6.12
N LYS A 84 14.22 12.83 5.61
CA LYS A 84 15.49 13.58 5.62
C LYS A 84 15.40 14.88 4.82
N LYS A 85 14.68 14.88 3.70
CA LYS A 85 14.52 16.03 2.81
C LYS A 85 13.34 16.94 3.19
N ARG A 86 12.59 16.61 4.26
CA ARG A 86 11.43 17.37 4.75
C ARG A 86 10.30 17.50 3.71
N PHE A 87 10.07 16.46 2.94
CA PHE A 87 8.87 16.34 2.11
C PHE A 87 7.67 16.00 3.00
N ASP A 88 6.49 16.43 2.57
CA ASP A 88 5.25 16.01 3.20
C ASP A 88 5.03 14.49 2.98
N ILE A 89 4.52 13.82 4.01
CA ILE A 89 4.25 12.38 3.96
C ILE A 89 2.80 12.15 4.34
N VAL A 90 2.12 11.39 3.50
CA VAL A 90 0.71 11.02 3.67
C VAL A 90 0.59 9.51 3.65
N HIS A 91 0.03 8.96 4.71
CA HIS A 91 -0.31 7.55 4.79
C HIS A 91 -1.81 7.37 4.56
N VAL A 92 -2.17 6.56 3.58
CA VAL A 92 -3.57 6.20 3.32
C VAL A 92 -3.79 4.77 3.75
N ARG A 93 -4.78 4.56 4.62
CA ARG A 93 -5.18 3.21 5.03
C ARG A 93 -6.65 2.96 4.74
N MET A 94 -6.99 1.70 4.52
CA MET A 94 -8.37 1.25 4.48
C MET A 94 -8.77 0.73 5.85
N GLN A 95 -9.81 1.31 6.44
CA GLN A 95 -10.36 0.87 7.71
C GLN A 95 -11.80 1.37 7.84
N GLY A 96 -12.69 0.53 8.34
CA GLY A 96 -14.03 0.95 8.72
C GLY A 96 -14.00 1.82 9.98
N PRO A 97 -14.91 2.80 10.11
CA PRO A 97 -14.98 3.64 11.30
C PRO A 97 -15.52 2.90 12.54
N THR A 98 -16.17 1.77 12.34
CA THR A 98 -16.73 0.91 13.39
C THR A 98 -16.71 -0.56 12.96
N ASP A 99 -17.11 -1.45 13.86
CA ASP A 99 -17.26 -2.90 13.59
C ASP A 99 -18.46 -3.22 12.68
N ASN A 100 -19.34 -2.25 12.46
CA ASN A 100 -20.51 -2.46 11.64
C ASN A 100 -20.14 -2.49 10.15
N PRO A 101 -20.29 -3.64 9.45
CA PRO A 101 -19.94 -3.76 8.04
C PRO A 101 -20.66 -2.76 7.13
N ARG A 102 -21.81 -2.22 7.56
CA ARG A 102 -22.56 -1.22 6.78
C ARG A 102 -21.79 0.09 6.58
N HIS A 103 -20.82 0.37 7.44
CA HIS A 103 -19.97 1.56 7.35
C HIS A 103 -18.79 1.38 6.38
N THR A 104 -18.65 0.19 5.79
CA THR A 104 -17.70 -0.09 4.72
C THR A 104 -18.42 -0.02 3.36
N ALA A 105 -17.75 0.41 2.31
CA ALA A 105 -18.32 0.50 0.97
C ALA A 105 -18.95 -0.83 0.50
N LYS A 106 -20.05 -0.74 -0.23
CA LYS A 106 -20.81 -1.92 -0.69
C LYS A 106 -19.95 -2.91 -1.49
N VAL A 107 -19.02 -2.42 -2.31
CA VAL A 107 -18.11 -3.27 -3.09
C VAL A 107 -17.20 -4.07 -2.16
N ASN A 108 -16.62 -3.45 -1.14
CA ASN A 108 -15.74 -4.10 -0.18
C ASN A 108 -16.49 -5.17 0.63
N ARG A 109 -17.74 -4.89 1.05
CA ARG A 109 -18.60 -5.89 1.71
C ARG A 109 -18.86 -7.11 0.83
N LYS A 110 -19.10 -6.89 -0.48
CA LYS A 110 -19.37 -7.99 -1.42
C LYS A 110 -18.20 -8.93 -1.60
N ILE A 111 -16.97 -8.43 -1.51
CA ILE A 111 -15.75 -9.23 -1.63
C ILE A 111 -15.18 -9.67 -0.28
N GLY A 112 -15.90 -9.37 0.84
CA GLY A 112 -15.47 -9.75 2.18
C GLY A 112 -14.33 -8.91 2.76
N LEU A 113 -13.96 -7.78 2.12
CA LEU A 113 -12.91 -6.90 2.58
C LEU A 113 -13.46 -5.91 3.62
N ILE A 114 -13.58 -6.38 4.85
CA ILE A 114 -14.08 -5.62 6.01
C ILE A 114 -12.93 -5.53 7.01
N ILE A 115 -12.48 -4.30 7.26
CA ILE A 115 -11.35 -4.02 8.17
C ILE A 115 -11.87 -3.10 9.28
N PRO A 116 -12.37 -3.65 10.40
CA PRO A 116 -12.81 -2.87 11.55
C PRO A 116 -11.61 -2.22 12.28
N PRO A 117 -11.86 -1.20 13.14
CA PRO A 117 -10.78 -0.44 13.80
C PRO A 117 -9.82 -1.29 14.63
N GLN A 118 -10.30 -2.37 15.26
CA GLN A 118 -9.50 -3.26 16.12
C GLN A 118 -8.83 -4.41 15.36
N PHE A 119 -8.97 -4.47 14.04
CA PHE A 119 -8.40 -5.55 13.24
C PHE A 119 -6.90 -5.36 13.10
N GLU A 120 -6.11 -6.25 13.70
CA GLU A 120 -4.65 -6.13 13.74
C GLU A 120 -4.02 -6.08 12.33
N ASP A 121 -4.54 -6.88 11.40
CA ASP A 121 -4.06 -6.88 10.02
C ASP A 121 -4.40 -5.57 9.27
N GLY A 122 -5.31 -4.75 9.79
CA GLY A 122 -5.59 -3.40 9.31
C GLY A 122 -4.55 -2.35 9.74
N GLU A 123 -3.64 -2.69 10.64
CA GLU A 123 -2.56 -1.80 11.05
C GLU A 123 -1.52 -1.61 9.94
N PHE A 124 -0.78 -0.51 10.01
CA PHE A 124 0.34 -0.27 9.11
C PHE A 124 1.44 -1.30 9.31
N ILE A 125 2.12 -1.66 8.22
CA ILE A 125 3.34 -2.48 8.25
C ILE A 125 4.41 -1.72 9.04
N ASP A 126 5.04 -2.38 10.02
CA ASP A 126 5.93 -1.73 11.00
C ASP A 126 7.08 -0.95 10.37
N GLU A 127 7.65 -1.44 9.27
CA GLU A 127 8.77 -0.82 8.56
C GLU A 127 8.40 0.51 7.89
N VAL A 128 7.12 0.74 7.65
CA VAL A 128 6.61 1.91 6.90
C VAL A 128 5.50 2.65 7.64
N LYS A 129 5.33 2.39 8.93
CA LYS A 129 4.31 3.06 9.74
C LYS A 129 4.55 4.56 9.84
N PRO A 130 3.47 5.35 10.00
CA PRO A 130 3.56 6.79 10.18
C PRO A 130 4.31 7.16 11.45
N LEU A 131 5.04 8.27 11.40
CA LEU A 131 5.59 8.94 12.57
C LEU A 131 4.63 10.02 13.07
N HIS A 132 4.85 10.45 14.31
CA HIS A 132 4.10 11.59 14.86
C HIS A 132 4.22 12.82 13.96
N GLY A 133 3.09 13.42 13.60
CA GLY A 133 3.03 14.59 12.73
C GLY A 133 2.87 14.28 11.24
N GLU A 134 2.98 13.03 10.81
CA GLU A 134 2.65 12.63 9.44
C GLU A 134 1.13 12.45 9.27
N LEU A 135 0.59 12.87 8.12
CA LEU A 135 -0.84 12.82 7.84
C LEU A 135 -1.31 11.38 7.61
N ILE A 136 -2.39 11.00 8.26
CA ILE A 136 -3.07 9.72 8.03
C ILE A 136 -4.47 10.00 7.47
N ILE A 137 -4.77 9.43 6.30
CA ILE A 137 -6.09 9.42 5.69
C ILE A 137 -6.66 8.02 5.82
N THR A 138 -7.80 7.90 6.49
CA THR A 138 -8.52 6.63 6.60
C THR A 138 -9.68 6.62 5.61
N LYS A 139 -9.67 5.67 4.67
CA LYS A 139 -10.70 5.49 3.65
C LYS A 139 -11.57 4.27 3.94
N THR A 140 -12.84 4.34 3.58
CA THR A 140 -13.80 3.23 3.69
C THR A 140 -14.10 2.55 2.35
N ASN A 141 -13.50 3.08 1.27
CA ASN A 141 -13.69 2.62 -0.11
C ASN A 141 -12.36 2.59 -0.88
N GLY A 142 -12.39 2.38 -2.20
CA GLY A 142 -11.20 2.33 -3.05
C GLY A 142 -10.47 3.67 -3.21
N GLY A 143 -11.15 4.81 -3.07
CA GLY A 143 -10.59 6.15 -3.28
C GLY A 143 -10.20 6.83 -1.95
N ALA A 144 -9.00 7.39 -1.89
CA ALA A 144 -8.52 8.10 -0.70
C ALA A 144 -9.22 9.47 -0.51
N LEU A 145 -9.73 10.05 -1.58
CA LEU A 145 -10.32 11.40 -1.60
C LEU A 145 -11.85 11.38 -1.80
N SER A 146 -12.48 10.22 -1.76
CA SER A 146 -13.92 10.07 -1.92
C SER A 146 -14.52 9.33 -0.74
N GLY A 147 -15.41 9.99 0.01
CA GLY A 147 -16.10 9.40 1.15
C GLY A 147 -15.23 9.22 2.40
N THR A 148 -14.25 10.08 2.55
CA THR A 148 -13.42 10.21 3.77
C THR A 148 -13.92 11.39 4.61
#